data_f7a590d637855864ed3c2c606f7fff4a
#
_entry.id   f7a590d637855864ed3c2c606f7fff4a
#
_cell.length_a   1.000
_cell.length_b   1.000
_cell.length_c   1.000
_cell.angle_alpha   90.00
_cell.angle_beta   90.00
_cell.angle_gamma   90.00
#
_symmetry.space_group_name_H-M   'P 1'
#
loop_
_entity.id
_entity.type
_entity.pdbx_description
1 polymer ?
#
loop_
_entity_poly.entity_id
_entity_poly.type
_entity_poly.pdbx_seq_one_letter_code
_entity_poly.pdbx_strand_id
1 'polypeptide(L)'
;MSNKHISERYEFRNIKQNEAEEAAEIERICFPPNEACSKKHMKDRVAGIADLFLVAIDKENGKMAGFLNGLATDDEILKDEFFTDASLHNPEGKNVMLLGLDVLP
;
A
#
# COMPACT_ATOMS: atom_id res chain seq x y z
N MET A 1 5.33 -30.28 6.83
CA MET A 1 4.84 -28.90 6.84
C MET A 1 6.02 -27.94 6.98
N SER A 2 6.08 -26.93 6.16
CA SER A 2 7.19 -25.99 6.19
C SER A 2 7.08 -25.07 7.41
N ASN A 3 8.17 -24.94 8.17
CA ASN A 3 8.27 -24.02 9.30
C ASN A 3 9.03 -22.75 8.90
N LYS A 4 8.95 -22.37 7.62
CA LYS A 4 9.59 -21.14 7.17
C LYS A 4 9.02 -19.94 7.90
N HIS A 5 9.92 -19.10 8.38
CA HIS A 5 9.53 -17.78 8.86
C HIS A 5 8.98 -16.95 7.71
N ILE A 6 8.14 -15.96 8.03
CA ILE A 6 7.61 -15.03 7.07
C ILE A 6 8.73 -14.37 6.26
N SER A 7 9.85 -14.03 6.92
CA SER A 7 11.00 -13.41 6.28
C SER A 7 11.73 -14.34 5.28
N GLU A 8 11.53 -15.65 5.38
CA GLU A 8 12.11 -16.60 4.42
C GLU A 8 11.24 -16.77 3.18
N ARG A 9 9.93 -16.61 3.34
CA ARG A 9 8.98 -16.76 2.24
C ARG A 9 8.66 -15.45 1.53
N TYR A 10 8.63 -14.34 2.27
CA TYR A 10 8.24 -13.05 1.72
C TYR A 10 9.39 -12.06 1.78
N GLU A 11 9.53 -11.27 0.71
CA GLU A 11 10.38 -10.10 0.71
C GLU A 11 9.53 -8.88 1.01
N PHE A 12 9.94 -8.08 2.00
CA PHE A 12 9.27 -6.83 2.35
C PHE A 12 10.14 -5.67 1.86
N ARG A 13 9.57 -4.82 1.03
CA ARG A 13 10.27 -3.67 0.47
C ARG A 13 9.29 -2.58 0.05
N ASN A 14 9.82 -1.43 -0.31
CA ASN A 14 9.00 -0.38 -0.89
C ASN A 14 8.51 -0.78 -2.29
N ILE A 15 7.33 -0.29 -2.64
CA ILE A 15 6.73 -0.55 -3.95
C ILE A 15 7.56 0.09 -5.07
N LYS A 16 7.57 -0.56 -6.24
CA LYS A 16 8.15 0.00 -7.47
C LYS A 16 7.06 0.66 -8.30
N GLN A 17 7.45 1.64 -9.11
CA GLN A 17 6.48 2.40 -9.91
C GLN A 17 5.66 1.52 -10.86
N ASN A 18 6.25 0.45 -11.38
CA ASN A 18 5.55 -0.47 -12.28
C ASN A 18 4.64 -1.47 -11.56
N GLU A 19 4.52 -1.38 -10.25
CA GLU A 19 3.70 -2.30 -9.44
C GLU A 19 2.36 -1.69 -9.03
N ALA A 20 2.05 -0.47 -9.46
CA ALA A 20 0.80 0.19 -9.07
C ALA A 20 -0.44 -0.57 -9.52
N GLU A 21 -0.41 -1.17 -10.71
CA GLU A 21 -1.56 -1.93 -11.21
C GLU A 21 -1.77 -3.22 -10.42
N GLU A 22 -0.70 -3.90 -10.04
CA GLU A 22 -0.79 -5.09 -9.20
C GLU A 22 -1.38 -4.76 -7.84
N ALA A 23 -0.95 -3.64 -7.23
CA ALA A 23 -1.51 -3.19 -5.96
C ALA A 23 -3.00 -2.84 -6.10
N ALA A 24 -3.39 -2.18 -7.19
CA ALA A 24 -4.80 -1.85 -7.43
C ALA A 24 -5.67 -3.10 -7.58
N GLU A 25 -5.13 -4.15 -8.20
CA GLU A 25 -5.84 -5.42 -8.34
C GLU A 25 -6.05 -6.10 -6.98
N ILE A 26 -5.04 -6.08 -6.11
CA ILE A 26 -5.16 -6.62 -4.76
C ILE A 26 -6.21 -5.85 -3.97
N GLU A 27 -6.22 -4.53 -4.07
CA GLU A 27 -7.23 -3.69 -3.43
C GLU A 27 -8.65 -4.07 -3.89
N ARG A 28 -8.81 -4.30 -5.20
CA ARG A 28 -10.10 -4.71 -5.76
C ARG A 28 -10.56 -6.07 -5.21
N ILE A 29 -9.62 -6.97 -4.96
CA ILE A 29 -9.93 -8.30 -4.40
C ILE A 29 -10.30 -8.18 -2.91
N CYS A 30 -9.58 -7.35 -2.16
CA CYS A 30 -9.72 -7.25 -0.71
C CYS A 30 -10.95 -6.44 -0.27
N PHE A 31 -11.43 -5.51 -1.08
CA PHE A 31 -12.50 -4.57 -0.69
C PHE A 31 -13.64 -4.53 -1.70
N PRO A 32 -14.89 -4.26 -1.24
CA PRO A 32 -16.01 -4.02 -2.15
C PRO A 32 -15.76 -2.81 -3.04
N PRO A 33 -16.40 -2.74 -4.24
CA PRO A 33 -16.14 -1.64 -5.18
C PRO A 33 -16.37 -0.24 -4.61
N ASN A 34 -17.28 -0.08 -3.67
CA ASN A 34 -17.57 1.21 -3.05
C ASN A 34 -16.56 1.62 -1.98
N GLU A 35 -15.69 0.69 -1.54
CA GLU A 35 -14.66 0.96 -0.53
C GLU A 35 -13.24 0.89 -1.10
N ALA A 36 -13.06 0.18 -2.20
CA ALA A 36 -11.75 0.02 -2.81
C ALA A 36 -11.24 1.35 -3.38
N CYS A 37 -9.94 1.61 -3.17
CA CYS A 37 -9.26 2.71 -3.81
C CYS A 37 -9.26 2.51 -5.33
N SER A 38 -9.55 3.56 -6.10
CA SER A 38 -9.53 3.47 -7.55
C SER A 38 -8.12 3.22 -8.07
N LYS A 39 -8.02 2.67 -9.29
CA LYS A 39 -6.73 2.47 -9.96
C LYS A 39 -5.95 3.78 -10.09
N LYS A 40 -6.65 4.87 -10.40
CA LYS A 40 -6.03 6.19 -10.51
C LYS A 40 -5.44 6.65 -9.18
N HIS A 41 -6.21 6.54 -8.10
CA HIS A 41 -5.72 6.94 -6.77
C HIS A 41 -4.56 6.05 -6.32
N MET A 42 -4.61 4.75 -6.63
CA MET A 42 -3.50 3.85 -6.31
C MET A 42 -2.22 4.26 -7.05
N LYS A 43 -2.34 4.59 -8.34
CA LYS A 43 -1.18 5.08 -9.11
C LYS A 43 -0.63 6.38 -8.55
N ASP A 44 -1.50 7.28 -8.11
CA ASP A 44 -1.07 8.55 -7.51
C ASP A 44 -0.30 8.32 -6.22
N ARG A 45 -0.75 7.37 -5.38
CA ARG A 45 -0.03 7.03 -4.15
C ARG A 45 1.34 6.44 -4.44
N VAL A 46 1.43 5.52 -5.40
CA VAL A 46 2.71 4.90 -5.77
C VAL A 46 3.66 5.95 -6.34
N ALA A 47 3.15 6.86 -7.17
CA ALA A 47 3.98 7.90 -7.77
C ALA A 47 4.50 8.91 -6.72
N GLY A 48 3.67 9.28 -5.74
CA GLY A 48 3.98 10.35 -4.81
C GLY A 48 4.43 9.90 -3.42
N ILE A 49 4.08 8.70 -2.99
CA ILE A 49 4.26 8.25 -1.61
C ILE A 49 4.87 6.84 -1.52
N ALA A 50 5.75 6.50 -2.46
CA ALA A 50 6.36 5.16 -2.49
C ALA A 50 7.14 4.85 -1.22
N ASP A 51 7.68 5.85 -0.53
CA ASP A 51 8.43 5.67 0.70
C ASP A 51 7.58 5.13 1.85
N LEU A 52 6.27 5.32 1.80
CA LEU A 52 5.33 4.81 2.79
C LEU A 52 4.41 3.75 2.20
N PHE A 53 4.86 3.07 1.16
CA PHE A 53 4.12 2.01 0.49
C PHE A 53 4.97 0.75 0.50
N LEU A 54 4.72 -0.12 1.49
CA LEU A 54 5.47 -1.36 1.67
C LEU A 54 4.70 -2.52 1.06
N VAL A 55 5.41 -3.38 0.35
CA VAL A 55 4.81 -4.56 -0.27
C VAL A 55 5.46 -5.83 0.28
N ALA A 56 4.68 -6.91 0.30
CA ALA A 56 5.15 -8.25 0.59
C ALA A 56 5.13 -9.05 -0.71
N ILE A 57 6.31 -9.46 -1.17
CA ILE A 57 6.45 -10.25 -2.40
C ILE A 57 6.68 -11.70 -2.01
N ASP A 58 5.87 -12.60 -2.55
CA ASP A 58 6.04 -14.03 -2.33
C ASP A 58 7.23 -14.51 -3.16
N LYS A 59 8.29 -14.96 -2.49
CA LYS A 59 9.50 -15.43 -3.16
C LYS A 59 9.28 -16.69 -3.99
N GLU A 60 8.24 -17.44 -3.70
CA GLU A 60 7.96 -18.69 -4.42
C GLU A 60 7.41 -18.43 -5.82
N ASN A 61 6.68 -17.33 -6.03
CA ASN A 61 6.07 -17.03 -7.33
C ASN A 61 6.38 -15.63 -7.84
N GLY A 62 7.08 -14.81 -7.07
CA GLY A 62 7.42 -13.44 -7.45
C GLY A 62 6.26 -12.46 -7.46
N LYS A 63 5.10 -12.85 -6.92
CA LYS A 63 3.90 -12.02 -6.94
C LYS A 63 3.70 -11.30 -5.62
N MET A 64 3.05 -10.14 -5.69
CA MET A 64 2.67 -9.38 -4.51
C MET A 64 1.57 -10.11 -3.76
N ALA A 65 1.78 -10.35 -2.46
CA ALA A 65 0.81 -11.02 -1.59
C ALA A 65 0.01 -10.03 -0.76
N GLY A 66 0.52 -8.82 -0.57
CA GLY A 66 -0.15 -7.78 0.20
C GLY A 66 0.67 -6.52 0.27
N PHE A 67 0.10 -5.49 0.86
CA PHE A 67 0.79 -4.22 1.05
C PHE A 67 0.22 -3.42 2.21
N LEU A 68 1.02 -2.48 2.67
CA LEU A 68 0.64 -1.49 3.67
C LEU A 68 1.04 -0.13 3.13
N ASN A 69 0.12 0.83 3.10
CA ASN A 69 0.45 2.16 2.64
C ASN A 69 -0.09 3.23 3.58
N GLY A 70 0.57 4.38 3.56
CA GLY A 70 0.24 5.50 4.41
C GLY A 70 0.60 6.83 3.78
N LEU A 71 0.39 7.89 4.55
CA LEU A 71 0.64 9.26 4.15
C LEU A 71 1.15 10.00 5.38
N ALA A 72 2.18 10.82 5.21
CA ALA A 72 2.69 11.63 6.31
C ALA A 72 2.01 13.01 6.31
N THR A 73 1.75 13.52 7.50
CA THR A 73 1.04 14.79 7.69
C THR A 73 1.33 15.34 9.08
N ASP A 74 1.11 16.63 9.25
CA ASP A 74 1.13 17.24 10.59
C ASP A 74 -0.23 17.14 11.29
N ASP A 75 -1.27 16.72 10.57
CA ASP A 75 -2.60 16.56 11.15
C ASP A 75 -2.62 15.39 12.13
N GLU A 76 -3.43 15.51 13.17
CA GLU A 76 -3.58 14.48 14.19
C GLU A 76 -4.80 13.59 13.96
N ILE A 77 -5.65 13.95 13.00
CA ILE A 77 -6.90 13.26 12.70
C ILE A 77 -6.89 12.76 11.27
N LEU A 78 -7.28 11.49 11.08
CA LEU A 78 -7.43 10.92 9.75
C LEU A 78 -8.63 11.57 9.05
N LYS A 79 -8.38 12.07 7.83
CA LYS A 79 -9.39 12.73 7.01
C LYS A 79 -9.65 11.93 5.74
N ASP A 80 -10.89 12.00 5.25
CA ASP A 80 -11.27 11.28 4.02
C ASP A 80 -10.43 11.70 2.81
N GLU A 81 -10.03 12.96 2.73
CA GLU A 81 -9.22 13.48 1.63
C GLU A 81 -7.87 12.76 1.50
N PHE A 82 -7.35 12.19 2.58
CA PHE A 82 -6.09 11.45 2.54
C PHE A 82 -6.17 10.21 1.66
N PHE A 83 -7.38 9.63 1.50
CA PHE A 83 -7.57 8.45 0.68
C PHE A 83 -7.61 8.74 -0.82
N THR A 84 -7.92 9.99 -1.20
CA THR A 84 -8.15 10.35 -2.60
C THR A 84 -7.20 11.40 -3.14
N ASP A 85 -6.38 12.03 -2.29
CA ASP A 85 -5.48 13.10 -2.70
C ASP A 85 -4.08 12.87 -2.15
N ALA A 86 -3.25 12.21 -2.94
CA ALA A 86 -1.87 11.92 -2.57
C ALA A 86 -1.01 13.19 -2.45
N SER A 87 -1.44 14.31 -3.02
CA SER A 87 -0.70 15.57 -2.92
C SER A 87 -0.71 16.16 -1.51
N LEU A 88 -1.59 15.65 -0.63
CA LEU A 88 -1.61 16.05 0.77
C LEU A 88 -0.47 15.46 1.58
N HIS A 89 0.27 14.51 1.01
CA HIS A 89 1.43 13.93 1.68
C HIS A 89 2.50 14.99 1.93
N ASN A 90 2.91 15.11 3.18
CA ASN A 90 4.02 15.97 3.61
C ASN A 90 5.16 15.08 4.10
N PRO A 91 6.27 14.94 3.34
CA PRO A 91 7.37 14.06 3.74
C PRO A 91 7.98 14.39 5.10
N GLU A 92 7.82 15.65 5.56
CA GLU A 92 8.33 16.12 6.85
C GLU A 92 7.25 16.09 7.94
N GLY A 93 6.08 15.54 7.65
CA GLY A 93 4.97 15.48 8.59
C GLY A 93 5.32 14.61 9.80
N LYS A 94 4.80 15.00 10.96
CA LYS A 94 5.10 14.34 12.25
C LYS A 94 4.35 13.03 12.43
N ASN A 95 3.24 12.86 11.74
CA ASN A 95 2.36 11.71 11.87
C ASN A 95 2.26 10.94 10.56
N VAL A 96 2.09 9.63 10.65
CA VAL A 96 1.78 8.80 9.49
C VAL A 96 0.37 8.26 9.66
N MET A 97 -0.48 8.55 8.67
CA MET A 97 -1.83 8.02 8.62
C MET A 97 -1.81 6.76 7.76
N LEU A 98 -2.20 5.63 8.35
CA LEU A 98 -2.29 4.37 7.61
C LEU A 98 -3.55 4.39 6.75
N LEU A 99 -3.38 4.26 5.43
CA LEU A 99 -4.48 4.34 4.48
C LEU A 99 -5.01 2.96 4.09
N GLY A 100 -4.21 1.93 4.24
CA GLY A 100 -4.67 0.59 3.92
C GLY A 100 -3.67 -0.48 4.28
N LEU A 101 -4.22 -1.64 4.65
CA LEU A 101 -3.47 -2.88 4.84
C LEU A 101 -4.23 -3.96 4.09
N ASP A 102 -3.66 -4.44 3.00
CA ASP A 102 -4.29 -5.41 2.11
C ASP A 102 -3.47 -6.68 2.12
N VAL A 103 -4.14 -7.81 2.35
CA VAL A 103 -3.49 -9.12 2.32
C VAL A 103 -4.41 -10.06 1.53
N LEU A 104 -3.84 -10.72 0.52
CA LEU A 104 -4.59 -11.72 -0.26
C LEU A 104 -4.94 -12.91 0.62
N PRO A 105 -6.13 -13.49 0.42
CA PRO A 105 -6.57 -14.66 1.16
C PRO A 105 -5.70 -15.90 0.91
#